data_8e048a9e3bd21b895e1850f5f5761071
#
_entry.id   8e048a9e3bd21b895e1850f5f5761071
#
_cell.length_a   1.000
_cell.length_b   1.000
_cell.length_c   1.000
_cell.angle_alpha   90.00
_cell.angle_beta   90.00
_cell.angle_gamma   90.00
#
_symmetry.space_group_name_H-M   'P 1'
#
loop_
_entity.id
_entity.type
_entity.pdbx_description
1 polymer ?
#
loop_
_entity_poly.entity_id
_entity_poly.type
_entity_poly.pdbx_seq_one_letter_code
_entity_poly.pdbx_strand_id
1 'polypeptide(L)'
;MKIADVQTYPLQYMKDAPRIPRTFLLCKITTDDGLVGWGEASSAYGHSYPLVVKEIIDHTLKRLILGEDPADVERLVSKMRTWIWGYLGSAGVSNQAIAAVEIALMDILGKRAGLPLYKMLGGFRDEIEIYATGAANFDVDYDWHREFFSRPLKAGFKGVKCRVGKSKDWDEGFVENIREFIGSDRRLYIDAYMTYTPETAFEMAQRFAPYKPYFYEEPISQYDLESLEKLSKESPIPIALGERVTSLYEFKNLKNHNIGQIWQPDACIAGGIMECKKICGFAEAYSIECIPHIGGITAVGIAANLHLALSCRNVKQLEVDACGFQPLRDMILKDPIFDTDKITDGMLRPSDKPGLGIEIDEDMLKEFPYKRGPVYPDYYPQYGSGVL
;
A
#
# COMPACT_ATOMS: atom_id res chain seq x y z
N MET A 1 11.28 24.57 -17.40
CA MET A 1 11.54 23.42 -16.51
C MET A 1 11.47 22.15 -17.33
N LYS A 2 12.52 21.36 -17.30
CA LYS A 2 12.64 20.10 -18.04
C LYS A 2 13.21 19.04 -17.11
N ILE A 3 12.86 17.78 -17.30
CA ILE A 3 13.47 16.66 -16.56
C ILE A 3 14.93 16.57 -17.00
N ALA A 4 15.85 16.82 -16.06
CA ALA A 4 17.29 16.78 -16.30
C ALA A 4 17.89 15.41 -15.96
N ASP A 5 17.40 14.75 -14.91
CA ASP A 5 17.89 13.42 -14.50
C ASP A 5 16.82 12.58 -13.79
N VAL A 6 17.00 11.27 -13.85
CA VAL A 6 16.23 10.26 -13.12
C VAL A 6 17.21 9.29 -12.48
N GLN A 7 17.11 9.12 -11.17
CA GLN A 7 17.98 8.25 -10.38
C GLN A 7 17.14 7.25 -9.59
N THR A 8 17.66 6.05 -9.39
CA THR A 8 16.98 4.97 -8.68
C THR A 8 17.81 4.48 -7.51
N TYR A 9 17.15 4.25 -6.38
CA TYR A 9 17.77 3.83 -5.12
C TYR A 9 17.14 2.49 -4.69
N PRO A 10 17.76 1.36 -5.04
CA PRO A 10 17.36 0.07 -4.50
C PRO A 10 17.78 -0.04 -3.04
N LEU A 11 16.83 -0.26 -2.15
CA LEU A 11 17.03 -0.23 -0.70
C LEU A 11 16.59 -1.53 -0.05
N GLN A 12 17.16 -1.83 1.13
CA GLN A 12 16.81 -2.99 1.92
C GLN A 12 17.06 -2.73 3.41
N TYR A 13 16.17 -3.22 4.25
CA TYR A 13 16.48 -3.44 5.67
C TYR A 13 16.00 -4.83 6.12
N MET A 14 16.52 -5.30 7.23
CA MET A 14 16.07 -6.57 7.84
C MET A 14 15.01 -6.26 8.90
N LYS A 15 13.83 -6.86 8.75
CA LYS A 15 12.82 -6.84 9.81
C LYS A 15 13.21 -7.88 10.88
N ASP A 16 13.08 -7.53 12.16
CA ASP A 16 13.62 -8.36 13.24
C ASP A 16 12.76 -9.61 13.54
N ALA A 17 11.43 -9.52 13.43
CA ALA A 17 10.56 -10.65 13.74
C ALA A 17 9.32 -10.69 12.82
N PRO A 18 9.17 -11.67 11.95
CA PRO A 18 10.21 -12.63 11.54
C PRO A 18 11.38 -11.93 10.83
N ARG A 19 12.58 -12.49 10.92
CA ARG A 19 13.78 -11.92 10.29
C ARG A 19 13.76 -12.10 8.77
N ILE A 20 13.18 -11.12 8.08
CA ILE A 20 13.01 -11.12 6.63
C ILE A 20 13.53 -9.82 6.02
N PRO A 21 14.13 -9.88 4.82
CA PRO A 21 14.52 -8.66 4.11
C PRO A 21 13.26 -7.94 3.60
N ARG A 22 13.18 -6.65 3.89
CA ARG A 22 12.22 -5.74 3.25
C ARG A 22 12.97 -4.96 2.18
N THR A 23 12.46 -4.97 0.96
CA THR A 23 13.14 -4.43 -0.21
C THR A 23 12.27 -3.41 -0.94
N PHE A 24 12.86 -2.29 -1.35
CA PHE A 24 12.17 -1.14 -1.90
C PHE A 24 12.95 -0.52 -3.05
N LEU A 25 12.26 0.24 -3.91
CA LEU A 25 12.91 1.11 -4.87
C LEU A 25 12.37 2.52 -4.76
N LEU A 26 13.22 3.49 -4.46
CA LEU A 26 12.91 4.89 -4.60
C LEU A 26 13.38 5.42 -5.96
N CYS A 27 12.62 6.35 -6.52
CA CYS A 27 12.93 7.08 -7.73
C CYS A 27 13.04 8.57 -7.42
N LYS A 28 14.14 9.19 -7.82
CA LYS A 28 14.38 10.63 -7.73
C LYS A 28 14.39 11.24 -9.13
N ILE A 29 13.58 12.24 -9.37
CA ILE A 29 13.60 13.03 -10.60
C ILE A 29 14.10 14.42 -10.25
N THR A 30 15.07 14.92 -11.04
CA THR A 30 15.61 16.27 -10.89
C THR A 30 15.34 17.06 -12.16
N THR A 31 14.89 18.30 -12.03
CA THR A 31 14.65 19.22 -13.14
C THR A 31 15.86 20.12 -13.41
N ASP A 32 15.91 20.75 -14.58
CA ASP A 32 16.99 21.66 -14.99
C ASP A 32 17.08 22.96 -14.15
N ASP A 33 16.02 23.30 -13.43
CA ASP A 33 15.96 24.41 -12.46
C ASP A 33 16.15 23.96 -11.01
N GLY A 34 16.48 22.67 -10.77
CA GLY A 34 16.89 22.13 -9.47
C GLY A 34 15.74 21.62 -8.58
N LEU A 35 14.49 21.59 -9.04
CA LEU A 35 13.44 20.93 -8.30
C LEU A 35 13.66 19.41 -8.28
N VAL A 36 13.37 18.80 -7.14
CA VAL A 36 13.50 17.36 -6.91
C VAL A 36 12.15 16.79 -6.52
N GLY A 37 11.75 15.70 -7.17
CA GLY A 37 10.61 14.87 -6.78
C GLY A 37 11.02 13.46 -6.44
N TRP A 38 10.32 12.87 -5.48
CA TRP A 38 10.54 11.51 -5.02
C TRP A 38 9.32 10.64 -5.27
N GLY A 39 9.57 9.40 -5.65
CA GLY A 39 8.54 8.38 -5.81
C GLY A 39 9.03 7.01 -5.36
N GLU A 40 8.11 6.08 -5.24
CA GLU A 40 8.37 4.73 -4.77
C GLU A 40 7.69 3.69 -5.63
N ALA A 41 8.39 2.61 -5.94
CA ALA A 41 7.82 1.36 -6.42
C ALA A 41 7.87 0.33 -5.30
N SER A 42 6.74 -0.29 -5.05
CA SER A 42 6.63 -1.38 -4.08
C SER A 42 5.89 -2.57 -4.68
N SER A 43 6.01 -3.71 -4.02
CA SER A 43 5.08 -4.81 -4.16
C SER A 43 4.35 -4.97 -2.83
N ALA A 44 3.22 -5.65 -2.86
CA ALA A 44 2.51 -5.98 -1.64
C ALA A 44 3.50 -6.54 -0.60
N TYR A 45 3.36 -6.09 0.66
CA TYR A 45 4.13 -6.56 1.79
C TYR A 45 5.63 -6.17 1.83
N GLY A 46 6.09 -5.18 1.03
CA GLY A 46 7.47 -4.67 1.06
C GLY A 46 8.52 -5.68 0.57
N HIS A 47 8.20 -6.42 -0.47
CA HIS A 47 9.09 -7.39 -1.10
C HIS A 47 9.27 -7.11 -2.59
N SER A 48 9.56 -5.86 -2.91
CA SER A 48 9.84 -5.47 -4.30
C SER A 48 11.04 -6.25 -4.84
N TYR A 49 11.06 -6.43 -6.14
CA TYR A 49 12.25 -6.83 -6.87
C TYR A 49 12.96 -5.55 -7.37
N PRO A 50 13.70 -4.84 -6.50
CA PRO A 50 14.11 -3.47 -6.80
C PRO A 50 15.04 -3.37 -8.00
N LEU A 51 15.85 -4.42 -8.28
CA LEU A 51 16.72 -4.42 -9.46
C LEU A 51 15.94 -4.60 -10.76
N VAL A 52 14.84 -5.36 -10.78
CA VAL A 52 14.00 -5.49 -11.97
C VAL A 52 13.33 -4.15 -12.29
N VAL A 53 12.75 -3.53 -11.29
CA VAL A 53 12.11 -2.20 -11.43
C VAL A 53 13.14 -1.14 -11.81
N LYS A 54 14.34 -1.18 -11.22
CA LYS A 54 15.47 -0.29 -11.57
C LYS A 54 15.84 -0.41 -13.05
N GLU A 55 15.99 -1.63 -13.57
CA GLU A 55 16.31 -1.85 -14.99
C GLU A 55 15.23 -1.23 -15.91
N ILE A 56 13.95 -1.39 -15.58
CA ILE A 56 12.85 -0.80 -16.33
C ILE A 56 12.96 0.73 -16.32
N ILE A 57 13.19 1.34 -15.17
CA ILE A 57 13.30 2.79 -15.05
C ILE A 57 14.53 3.31 -15.75
N ASP A 58 15.71 2.79 -15.43
CA ASP A 58 16.99 3.35 -15.91
C ASP A 58 17.20 3.16 -17.41
N HIS A 59 16.82 2.02 -17.96
CA HIS A 59 17.06 1.70 -19.36
C HIS A 59 15.90 2.04 -20.30
N THR A 60 14.69 2.18 -19.79
CA THR A 60 13.51 2.46 -20.61
C THR A 60 12.84 3.77 -20.23
N LEU A 61 12.27 3.89 -19.03
CA LEU A 61 11.43 5.02 -18.66
C LEU A 61 12.22 6.33 -18.65
N LYS A 62 13.44 6.33 -18.12
CA LYS A 62 14.33 7.50 -18.11
C LYS A 62 14.50 8.08 -19.50
N ARG A 63 14.77 7.26 -20.51
CA ARG A 63 14.95 7.73 -21.90
C ARG A 63 13.69 8.35 -22.50
N LEU A 64 12.53 7.89 -22.08
CA LEU A 64 11.24 8.39 -22.55
C LEU A 64 10.90 9.76 -22.01
N ILE A 65 11.40 10.12 -20.82
CA ILE A 65 10.97 11.32 -20.10
C ILE A 65 12.06 12.41 -19.99
N LEU A 66 13.34 12.08 -20.21
CA LEU A 66 14.41 13.11 -20.21
C LEU A 66 14.13 14.22 -21.21
N GLY A 67 14.29 15.48 -20.77
CA GLY A 67 14.04 16.69 -21.56
C GLY A 67 12.55 17.05 -21.73
N GLU A 68 11.63 16.25 -21.22
CA GLU A 68 10.20 16.53 -21.22
C GLU A 68 9.81 17.50 -20.07
N ASP A 69 8.64 18.15 -20.17
CA ASP A 69 8.09 18.94 -19.07
C ASP A 69 7.48 18.00 -18.02
N PRO A 70 7.94 18.01 -16.74
CA PRO A 70 7.41 17.15 -15.70
C PRO A 70 5.94 17.46 -15.35
N ALA A 71 5.39 18.59 -15.77
CA ALA A 71 3.97 18.93 -15.55
C ALA A 71 3.02 18.14 -16.46
N ASP A 72 3.50 17.55 -17.55
CA ASP A 72 2.70 16.78 -18.50
C ASP A 72 2.50 15.31 -18.02
N VAL A 73 2.17 15.11 -16.76
CA VAL A 73 2.15 13.79 -16.09
C VAL A 73 1.35 12.76 -16.89
N GLU A 74 0.10 13.06 -17.26
CA GLU A 74 -0.75 12.12 -18.00
C GLU A 74 -0.13 11.74 -19.36
N ARG A 75 0.44 12.69 -20.07
CA ARG A 75 1.11 12.45 -21.35
C ARG A 75 2.33 11.57 -21.18
N LEU A 76 3.13 11.82 -20.15
CA LEU A 76 4.32 11.04 -19.85
C LEU A 76 3.96 9.61 -19.41
N VAL A 77 2.96 9.45 -18.54
CA VAL A 77 2.45 8.14 -18.14
C VAL A 77 1.91 7.36 -19.34
N SER A 78 1.14 8.01 -20.22
CA SER A 78 0.65 7.37 -21.44
C SER A 78 1.79 6.90 -22.34
N LYS A 79 2.84 7.73 -22.53
CA LYS A 79 4.03 7.40 -23.28
C LYS A 79 4.78 6.19 -22.68
N MET A 80 4.96 6.18 -21.35
CA MET A 80 5.57 5.06 -20.64
C MET A 80 4.76 3.77 -20.79
N ARG A 81 3.44 3.81 -20.61
CA ARG A 81 2.54 2.67 -20.80
C ARG A 81 2.62 2.09 -22.20
N THR A 82 2.56 2.94 -23.22
CA THR A 82 2.62 2.49 -24.62
C THR A 82 3.86 1.63 -24.88
N TRP A 83 5.01 2.03 -24.33
CA TRP A 83 6.24 1.26 -24.49
C TRP A 83 6.28 0.01 -23.61
N ILE A 84 6.02 0.17 -22.31
CA ILE A 84 6.18 -0.93 -21.36
C ILE A 84 5.13 -2.04 -21.56
N TRP A 85 3.87 -1.67 -21.73
CA TRP A 85 2.79 -2.66 -21.86
C TRP A 85 2.89 -3.49 -23.14
N GLY A 86 3.42 -2.92 -24.21
CA GLY A 86 3.64 -3.62 -25.46
C GLY A 86 4.68 -4.73 -25.39
N TYR A 87 5.61 -4.66 -24.43
CA TYR A 87 6.75 -5.58 -24.35
C TYR A 87 6.80 -6.40 -23.05
N LEU A 88 6.37 -5.82 -21.92
CA LEU A 88 6.45 -6.44 -20.59
C LEU A 88 5.08 -6.77 -19.98
N GLY A 89 3.99 -6.45 -20.67
CA GLY A 89 2.63 -6.62 -20.16
C GLY A 89 2.14 -5.44 -19.33
N SER A 90 0.82 -5.42 -19.10
CA SER A 90 0.09 -4.30 -18.48
C SER A 90 -0.13 -4.45 -16.98
N ALA A 91 0.57 -5.38 -16.33
CA ALA A 91 0.40 -5.69 -14.91
C ALA A 91 1.74 -5.85 -14.19
N GLY A 92 1.71 -5.90 -12.87
CA GLY A 92 2.86 -6.17 -12.02
C GLY A 92 3.97 -5.12 -12.12
N VAL A 93 5.22 -5.57 -12.26
CA VAL A 93 6.42 -4.71 -12.22
C VAL A 93 6.42 -3.56 -13.23
N SER A 94 5.70 -3.71 -14.35
CA SER A 94 5.51 -2.66 -15.35
C SER A 94 4.85 -1.42 -14.72
N ASN A 95 3.77 -1.64 -14.00
CA ASN A 95 3.02 -0.55 -13.36
C ASN A 95 3.69 -0.04 -12.08
N GLN A 96 4.40 -0.89 -11.35
CA GLN A 96 5.23 -0.47 -10.21
C GLN A 96 6.35 0.49 -10.66
N ALA A 97 7.02 0.21 -11.78
CA ALA A 97 8.03 1.12 -12.33
C ALA A 97 7.43 2.46 -12.77
N ILE A 98 6.25 2.43 -13.42
CA ILE A 98 5.52 3.65 -13.79
C ILE A 98 5.10 4.42 -12.55
N ALA A 99 4.64 3.73 -11.49
CA ALA A 99 4.23 4.34 -10.22
C ALA A 99 5.34 5.17 -9.59
N ALA A 100 6.55 4.62 -9.49
CA ALA A 100 7.69 5.36 -8.92
C ALA A 100 7.99 6.65 -9.68
N VAL A 101 7.91 6.61 -11.00
CA VAL A 101 8.14 7.79 -11.85
C VAL A 101 6.98 8.77 -11.72
N GLU A 102 5.74 8.30 -11.77
CA GLU A 102 4.54 9.15 -11.67
C GLU A 102 4.46 9.88 -10.34
N ILE A 103 4.66 9.17 -9.22
CA ILE A 103 4.66 9.78 -7.88
C ILE A 103 5.73 10.89 -7.79
N ALA A 104 6.94 10.67 -8.34
CA ALA A 104 7.99 11.67 -8.37
C ALA A 104 7.61 12.91 -9.23
N LEU A 105 6.93 12.70 -10.36
CA LEU A 105 6.41 13.79 -11.19
C LEU A 105 5.33 14.58 -10.45
N MET A 106 4.43 13.90 -9.75
CA MET A 106 3.39 14.55 -8.94
C MET A 106 3.97 15.35 -7.78
N ASP A 107 5.04 14.87 -7.14
CA ASP A 107 5.76 15.60 -6.11
C ASP A 107 6.36 16.91 -6.66
N ILE A 108 7.02 16.85 -7.85
CA ILE A 108 7.52 18.05 -8.56
C ILE A 108 6.37 19.01 -8.87
N LEU A 109 5.26 18.51 -9.37
CA LEU A 109 4.12 19.32 -9.75
C LEU A 109 3.53 20.07 -8.55
N GLY A 110 3.40 19.40 -7.39
CA GLY A 110 2.97 20.04 -6.14
C GLY A 110 3.96 21.08 -5.64
N LYS A 111 5.26 20.80 -5.70
CA LYS A 111 6.32 21.74 -5.33
C LYS A 111 6.33 22.97 -6.24
N ARG A 112 6.17 22.78 -7.55
CA ARG A 112 6.05 23.88 -8.52
C ARG A 112 4.83 24.76 -8.26
N ALA A 113 3.70 24.15 -7.89
CA ALA A 113 2.46 24.88 -7.57
C ALA A 113 2.51 25.57 -6.20
N GLY A 114 3.46 25.23 -5.34
CA GLY A 114 3.52 25.72 -3.96
C GLY A 114 2.40 25.17 -3.06
N LEU A 115 1.84 24.00 -3.42
CA LEU A 115 0.70 23.40 -2.71
C LEU A 115 1.01 21.96 -2.26
N PRO A 116 0.49 21.55 -1.09
CA PRO A 116 0.42 20.14 -0.74
C PRO A 116 -0.33 19.36 -1.81
N LEU A 117 0.13 18.15 -2.14
CA LEU A 117 -0.37 17.43 -3.30
C LEU A 117 -1.88 17.12 -3.21
N TYR A 118 -2.40 16.78 -2.03
CA TYR A 118 -3.83 16.52 -1.90
C TYR A 118 -4.71 17.73 -2.24
N LYS A 119 -4.23 18.98 -1.97
CA LYS A 119 -4.93 20.21 -2.37
C LYS A 119 -4.98 20.35 -3.89
N MET A 120 -3.89 20.04 -4.59
CA MET A 120 -3.87 20.02 -6.05
C MET A 120 -4.82 18.98 -6.63
N LEU A 121 -4.97 17.84 -5.97
CA LEU A 121 -5.86 16.76 -6.37
C LEU A 121 -7.34 17.06 -6.06
N GLY A 122 -7.66 18.24 -5.52
CA GLY A 122 -9.02 18.69 -5.26
C GLY A 122 -9.40 18.71 -3.77
N GLY A 123 -8.56 18.20 -2.86
CA GLY A 123 -8.66 18.32 -1.41
C GLY A 123 -10.06 18.10 -0.83
N PHE A 124 -10.39 16.87 -0.44
CA PHE A 124 -11.69 16.57 0.15
C PHE A 124 -11.69 16.74 1.68
N ARG A 125 -10.56 16.41 2.33
CA ARG A 125 -10.37 16.53 3.78
C ARG A 125 -8.93 16.87 4.11
N ASP A 126 -8.67 17.33 5.36
CA ASP A 126 -7.34 17.72 5.84
C ASP A 126 -6.72 16.69 6.78
N GLU A 127 -7.50 15.69 7.20
CA GLU A 127 -7.08 14.59 8.06
C GLU A 127 -7.87 13.32 7.76
N ILE A 128 -7.35 12.16 8.16
CA ILE A 128 -8.00 10.88 7.92
C ILE A 128 -7.85 9.94 9.12
N GLU A 129 -8.92 9.19 9.43
CA GLU A 129 -8.87 8.11 10.42
C GLU A 129 -7.88 7.01 10.01
N ILE A 130 -7.15 6.46 10.99
CA ILE A 130 -6.20 5.38 10.76
C ILE A 130 -6.51 4.13 11.59
N TYR A 131 -6.15 2.98 11.03
CA TYR A 131 -6.16 1.70 11.73
C TYR A 131 -4.81 1.00 11.66
N ALA A 132 -4.52 0.16 12.67
CA ALA A 132 -3.23 -0.51 12.79
C ALA A 132 -3.20 -1.85 12.06
N THR A 133 -2.14 -2.08 11.28
CA THR A 133 -1.78 -3.38 10.70
C THR A 133 -0.37 -3.80 11.14
N GLY A 134 0.10 -4.98 10.71
CA GLY A 134 1.49 -5.41 10.85
C GLY A 134 1.72 -6.56 11.83
N ALA A 135 0.74 -6.98 12.60
CA ALA A 135 0.81 -8.12 13.51
C ALA A 135 0.66 -9.47 12.76
N ALA A 136 1.67 -9.80 11.95
CA ALA A 136 1.65 -11.02 11.11
C ALA A 136 2.65 -12.07 11.62
N ASN A 137 2.53 -12.46 12.88
CA ASN A 137 3.36 -13.51 13.48
C ASN A 137 2.48 -14.61 14.07
N PHE A 138 2.52 -15.79 13.47
CA PHE A 138 1.73 -16.95 13.88
C PHE A 138 2.42 -17.83 14.96
N ASP A 139 3.68 -17.54 15.27
CA ASP A 139 4.49 -18.34 16.21
C ASP A 139 4.44 -17.79 17.64
N VAL A 140 3.67 -16.73 17.85
CA VAL A 140 3.47 -16.08 19.15
C VAL A 140 2.05 -16.31 19.67
N ASP A 141 1.86 -16.08 20.97
CA ASP A 141 0.54 -16.17 21.59
C ASP A 141 -0.32 -14.92 21.34
N TYR A 142 -1.58 -14.98 21.79
CA TYR A 142 -2.51 -13.86 21.63
C TYR A 142 -2.11 -12.64 22.48
N ASP A 143 -1.41 -12.84 23.59
CA ASP A 143 -0.98 -11.76 24.48
C ASP A 143 0.07 -10.88 23.81
N TRP A 144 0.97 -11.46 23.02
CA TRP A 144 1.90 -10.69 22.19
C TRP A 144 1.14 -9.78 21.21
N HIS A 145 0.06 -10.29 20.58
CA HIS A 145 -0.73 -9.48 19.65
C HIS A 145 -1.51 -8.37 20.38
N ARG A 146 -2.01 -8.63 21.58
CA ARG A 146 -2.65 -7.60 22.42
C ARG A 146 -1.66 -6.51 22.79
N GLU A 147 -0.46 -6.87 23.22
CA GLU A 147 0.60 -5.90 23.54
C GLU A 147 0.97 -5.08 22.30
N PHE A 148 1.17 -5.74 21.15
CA PHE A 148 1.44 -5.09 19.88
C PHE A 148 0.38 -4.01 19.55
N PHE A 149 -0.91 -4.33 19.66
CA PHE A 149 -1.98 -3.40 19.38
C PHE A 149 -2.24 -2.36 20.49
N SER A 150 -1.72 -2.57 21.68
CA SER A 150 -1.94 -1.64 22.81
C SER A 150 -1.45 -0.24 22.53
N ARG A 151 -0.26 -0.10 21.92
CA ARG A 151 0.34 1.20 21.61
C ARG A 151 -0.50 2.01 20.60
N PRO A 152 -0.82 1.48 19.40
CA PRO A 152 -1.68 2.22 18.46
C PRO A 152 -3.08 2.50 19.02
N LEU A 153 -3.67 1.58 19.78
CA LEU A 153 -4.97 1.83 20.40
C LEU A 153 -4.93 2.95 21.44
N LYS A 154 -3.84 3.07 22.22
CA LYS A 154 -3.62 4.22 23.12
C LYS A 154 -3.41 5.54 22.37
N ALA A 155 -2.82 5.48 21.17
CA ALA A 155 -2.71 6.63 20.27
C ALA A 155 -4.03 6.99 19.55
N GLY A 156 -5.13 6.32 19.89
CA GLY A 156 -6.47 6.62 19.39
C GLY A 156 -6.83 5.99 18.05
N PHE A 157 -6.03 5.03 17.54
CA PHE A 157 -6.35 4.32 16.30
C PHE A 157 -7.74 3.69 16.35
N LYS A 158 -8.48 3.77 15.24
CA LYS A 158 -9.90 3.43 15.18
C LYS A 158 -10.17 1.94 14.99
N GLY A 159 -9.13 1.14 14.79
CA GLY A 159 -9.24 -0.32 14.65
C GLY A 159 -7.90 -1.01 14.45
N VAL A 160 -7.96 -2.33 14.34
CA VAL A 160 -6.80 -3.20 14.14
C VAL A 160 -7.09 -4.27 13.11
N LYS A 161 -6.07 -4.66 12.31
CA LYS A 161 -6.16 -5.71 11.31
C LYS A 161 -5.43 -6.97 11.79
N CYS A 162 -6.18 -8.08 11.89
CA CYS A 162 -5.70 -9.40 12.24
C CYS A 162 -5.26 -10.15 10.99
N ARG A 163 -4.04 -10.69 10.98
CA ARG A 163 -3.59 -11.63 9.96
C ARG A 163 -4.02 -13.05 10.36
N VAL A 164 -4.78 -13.72 9.50
CA VAL A 164 -5.24 -15.10 9.66
C VAL A 164 -4.63 -16.01 8.59
N GLY A 165 -4.86 -17.34 8.68
CA GLY A 165 -4.35 -18.32 7.73
C GLY A 165 -3.43 -19.38 8.33
N LYS A 166 -3.40 -19.52 9.66
CA LYS A 166 -2.64 -20.57 10.37
C LYS A 166 -3.41 -21.88 10.41
N SER A 167 -4.61 -21.85 10.98
CA SER A 167 -5.56 -22.95 11.01
C SER A 167 -6.94 -22.43 11.42
N LYS A 168 -8.01 -23.11 11.01
CA LYS A 168 -9.39 -22.66 11.26
C LYS A 168 -9.65 -22.31 12.73
N ASP A 169 -9.28 -23.19 13.66
CA ASP A 169 -9.57 -23.01 15.09
C ASP A 169 -8.67 -21.95 15.72
N TRP A 170 -7.40 -21.87 15.30
CA TRP A 170 -6.49 -20.81 15.75
C TRP A 170 -6.96 -19.45 15.26
N ASP A 171 -7.35 -19.36 13.99
CA ASP A 171 -7.77 -18.13 13.34
C ASP A 171 -9.04 -17.57 13.97
N GLU A 172 -10.05 -18.44 14.24
CA GLU A 172 -11.27 -18.05 14.95
C GLU A 172 -10.97 -17.59 16.37
N GLY A 173 -10.21 -18.38 17.16
CA GLY A 173 -9.83 -18.01 18.52
C GLY A 173 -9.01 -16.74 18.59
N PHE A 174 -8.15 -16.47 17.59
CA PHE A 174 -7.39 -15.23 17.49
C PHE A 174 -8.31 -14.02 17.24
N VAL A 175 -9.24 -14.13 16.29
CA VAL A 175 -10.20 -13.07 15.97
C VAL A 175 -11.13 -12.78 17.17
N GLU A 176 -11.62 -13.82 17.85
CA GLU A 176 -12.38 -13.70 19.09
C GLU A 176 -11.61 -12.94 20.17
N ASN A 177 -10.38 -13.39 20.43
CA ASN A 177 -9.51 -12.81 21.45
C ASN A 177 -9.22 -11.32 21.20
N ILE A 178 -8.94 -10.95 19.94
CA ILE A 178 -8.69 -9.55 19.60
C ILE A 178 -9.97 -8.72 19.65
N ARG A 179 -11.13 -9.28 19.25
CA ARG A 179 -12.42 -8.60 19.40
C ARG A 179 -12.74 -8.30 20.87
N GLU A 180 -12.55 -9.25 21.76
CA GLU A 180 -12.70 -9.05 23.20
C GLU A 180 -11.75 -7.95 23.73
N PHE A 181 -10.50 -7.98 23.29
CA PHE A 181 -9.49 -7.00 23.70
C PHE A 181 -9.79 -5.58 23.25
N ILE A 182 -10.20 -5.37 21.98
CA ILE A 182 -10.46 -4.02 21.45
C ILE A 182 -11.85 -3.49 21.81
N GLY A 183 -12.79 -4.34 22.27
CA GLY A 183 -14.17 -3.99 22.54
C GLY A 183 -15.01 -3.84 21.26
N SER A 184 -16.29 -3.48 21.42
CA SER A 184 -17.26 -3.36 20.31
C SER A 184 -17.13 -2.06 19.52
N ASP A 185 -16.53 -1.03 20.09
CA ASP A 185 -16.54 0.33 19.56
C ASP A 185 -15.44 0.56 18.50
N ARG A 186 -14.46 -0.33 18.45
CA ARG A 186 -13.37 -0.28 17.46
C ARG A 186 -13.59 -1.23 16.30
N ARG A 187 -13.11 -0.85 15.14
CA ARG A 187 -13.19 -1.69 13.94
C ARG A 187 -12.18 -2.84 14.02
N LEU A 188 -12.63 -4.02 13.66
CA LEU A 188 -11.81 -5.20 13.48
C LEU A 188 -11.74 -5.51 11.99
N TYR A 189 -10.55 -5.72 11.49
CA TYR A 189 -10.30 -6.10 10.11
C TYR A 189 -9.61 -7.47 10.08
N ILE A 190 -9.91 -8.28 9.08
CA ILE A 190 -9.34 -9.61 8.91
C ILE A 190 -8.67 -9.67 7.55
N ASP A 191 -7.44 -10.18 7.51
CA ASP A 191 -6.65 -10.33 6.30
C ASP A 191 -6.11 -11.76 6.23
N ALA A 192 -6.56 -12.52 5.23
CA ALA A 192 -6.19 -13.91 5.02
C ALA A 192 -5.04 -14.10 4.00
N TYR A 193 -4.59 -13.06 3.33
CA TYR A 193 -3.44 -13.12 2.43
C TYR A 193 -3.52 -14.27 1.40
N MET A 194 -4.70 -14.56 0.87
CA MET A 194 -4.97 -15.62 -0.11
C MET A 194 -4.63 -17.05 0.39
N THR A 195 -4.68 -17.30 1.70
CA THR A 195 -4.24 -18.59 2.27
C THR A 195 -5.31 -19.69 2.24
N TYR A 196 -6.57 -19.33 2.08
CA TYR A 196 -7.66 -20.31 2.12
C TYR A 196 -8.02 -20.84 0.74
N THR A 197 -8.55 -22.08 0.73
CA THR A 197 -9.33 -22.57 -0.42
C THR A 197 -10.70 -21.89 -0.45
N PRO A 198 -11.43 -21.89 -1.59
CA PRO A 198 -12.77 -21.32 -1.64
C PRO A 198 -13.70 -21.86 -0.55
N GLU A 199 -13.72 -23.18 -0.33
CA GLU A 199 -14.56 -23.83 0.68
C GLU A 199 -14.19 -23.36 2.10
N THR A 200 -12.88 -23.30 2.40
CA THR A 200 -12.40 -22.83 3.70
C THR A 200 -12.73 -21.34 3.89
N ALA A 201 -12.61 -20.52 2.86
CA ALA A 201 -12.93 -19.10 2.96
C ALA A 201 -14.41 -18.86 3.27
N PHE A 202 -15.32 -19.62 2.66
CA PHE A 202 -16.76 -19.59 3.00
C PHE A 202 -17.04 -20.01 4.44
N GLU A 203 -16.44 -21.10 4.89
CA GLU A 203 -16.57 -21.58 6.27
C GLU A 203 -16.06 -20.52 7.25
N MET A 204 -14.88 -19.96 7.01
CA MET A 204 -14.27 -18.95 7.89
C MET A 204 -15.04 -17.64 7.90
N ALA A 205 -15.64 -17.24 6.78
CA ALA A 205 -16.53 -16.07 6.76
C ALA A 205 -17.71 -16.24 7.73
N GLN A 206 -18.29 -17.45 7.83
CA GLN A 206 -19.36 -17.74 8.79
C GLN A 206 -18.85 -17.75 10.23
N ARG A 207 -17.68 -18.35 10.48
CA ARG A 207 -17.03 -18.40 11.81
C ARG A 207 -16.65 -16.99 12.31
N PHE A 208 -16.17 -16.12 11.43
CA PHE A 208 -15.78 -14.74 11.79
C PHE A 208 -16.95 -13.78 11.95
N ALA A 209 -18.09 -14.02 11.31
CA ALA A 209 -19.25 -13.12 11.32
C ALA A 209 -19.74 -12.69 12.70
N PRO A 210 -19.78 -13.57 13.76
CA PRO A 210 -20.18 -13.17 15.11
C PRO A 210 -19.34 -12.05 15.72
N TYR A 211 -18.07 -11.93 15.31
CA TYR A 211 -17.12 -10.93 15.78
C TYR A 211 -17.22 -9.59 15.04
N LYS A 212 -18.13 -9.48 14.06
CA LYS A 212 -18.46 -8.26 13.30
C LYS A 212 -17.24 -7.57 12.72
N PRO A 213 -16.40 -8.25 11.91
CA PRO A 213 -15.30 -7.58 11.22
C PRO A 213 -15.85 -6.62 10.18
N TYR A 214 -15.10 -5.51 9.97
CA TYR A 214 -15.44 -4.48 9.00
C TYR A 214 -15.26 -4.98 7.56
N PHE A 215 -14.20 -5.77 7.33
CA PHE A 215 -13.98 -6.50 6.09
C PHE A 215 -13.18 -7.79 6.31
N TYR A 216 -13.22 -8.63 5.28
CA TYR A 216 -12.44 -9.84 5.12
C TYR A 216 -11.59 -9.70 3.85
N GLU A 217 -10.27 -9.44 4.04
CA GLU A 217 -9.31 -9.11 3.00
C GLU A 217 -8.68 -10.37 2.41
N GLU A 218 -8.61 -10.40 1.08
CA GLU A 218 -7.95 -11.45 0.27
C GLU A 218 -8.13 -12.88 0.83
N PRO A 219 -9.37 -13.36 1.01
CA PRO A 219 -9.61 -14.69 1.57
C PRO A 219 -9.03 -15.82 0.70
N ILE A 220 -9.08 -15.68 -0.61
CA ILE A 220 -8.59 -16.64 -1.61
C ILE A 220 -7.77 -15.95 -2.68
N SER A 221 -7.15 -16.73 -3.57
CA SER A 221 -6.38 -16.21 -4.69
C SER A 221 -7.16 -15.20 -5.52
N GLN A 222 -6.53 -14.05 -5.82
CA GLN A 222 -7.11 -13.01 -6.68
C GLN A 222 -7.34 -13.46 -8.13
N TYR A 223 -6.77 -14.58 -8.54
CA TYR A 223 -6.92 -15.12 -9.89
C TYR A 223 -8.15 -16.02 -10.04
N ASP A 224 -8.77 -16.45 -8.93
CA ASP A 224 -10.02 -17.22 -8.93
C ASP A 224 -11.23 -16.27 -8.88
N LEU A 225 -11.50 -15.63 -10.01
CA LEU A 225 -12.55 -14.64 -10.11
C LEU A 225 -13.96 -15.23 -9.88
N GLU A 226 -14.19 -16.47 -10.27
CA GLU A 226 -15.51 -17.13 -10.10
C GLU A 226 -15.81 -17.36 -8.62
N SER A 227 -14.85 -17.91 -7.87
CA SER A 227 -15.00 -18.09 -6.42
C SER A 227 -15.05 -16.77 -5.66
N LEU A 228 -14.29 -15.75 -6.07
CA LEU A 228 -14.33 -14.41 -5.48
C LEU A 228 -15.69 -13.72 -5.73
N GLU A 229 -16.27 -13.85 -6.92
CA GLU A 229 -17.60 -13.32 -7.22
C GLU A 229 -18.66 -13.95 -6.31
N LYS A 230 -18.63 -15.29 -6.19
CA LYS A 230 -19.53 -16.02 -5.30
C LYS A 230 -19.32 -15.60 -3.83
N LEU A 231 -18.07 -15.55 -3.39
CA LEU A 231 -17.74 -15.15 -2.01
C LEU A 231 -18.18 -13.71 -1.72
N SER A 232 -17.96 -12.78 -2.65
CA SER A 232 -18.39 -11.39 -2.52
C SER A 232 -19.90 -11.24 -2.40
N LYS A 233 -20.66 -12.13 -3.04
CA LYS A 233 -22.14 -12.14 -3.02
C LYS A 233 -22.70 -12.79 -1.74
N GLU A 234 -22.07 -13.88 -1.26
CA GLU A 234 -22.66 -14.77 -0.23
C GLU A 234 -22.03 -14.58 1.15
N SER A 235 -20.86 -13.94 1.26
CA SER A 235 -20.21 -13.71 2.54
C SER A 235 -21.02 -12.76 3.43
N PRO A 236 -21.20 -13.10 4.73
CA PRO A 236 -21.79 -12.17 5.69
C PRO A 236 -20.89 -11.00 6.07
N ILE A 237 -19.63 -11.02 5.63
CA ILE A 237 -18.61 -10.00 5.88
C ILE A 237 -18.24 -9.39 4.52
N PRO A 238 -18.18 -8.06 4.37
CA PRO A 238 -17.70 -7.43 3.15
C PRO A 238 -16.31 -7.93 2.74
N ILE A 239 -16.13 -8.28 1.46
CA ILE A 239 -14.85 -8.71 0.93
C ILE A 239 -14.05 -7.48 0.52
N ALA A 240 -12.79 -7.43 0.95
CA ALA A 240 -11.81 -6.42 0.56
C ALA A 240 -10.67 -7.05 -0.24
N LEU A 241 -10.21 -6.35 -1.28
CA LEU A 241 -9.05 -6.76 -2.08
C LEU A 241 -8.55 -5.59 -2.93
N GLY A 242 -7.35 -5.73 -3.47
CA GLY A 242 -6.84 -4.74 -4.42
C GLY A 242 -5.37 -4.38 -4.23
N GLU A 243 -4.73 -4.80 -3.17
CA GLU A 243 -3.30 -4.53 -2.91
C GLU A 243 -2.36 -5.08 -4.00
N ARG A 244 -2.80 -6.11 -4.72
CA ARG A 244 -2.06 -6.74 -5.83
C ARG A 244 -2.59 -6.37 -7.21
N VAL A 245 -3.64 -5.55 -7.25
CA VAL A 245 -4.26 -5.09 -8.49
C VAL A 245 -3.52 -3.86 -9.00
N THR A 246 -2.94 -3.95 -10.18
CA THR A 246 -1.90 -3.03 -10.61
C THR A 246 -2.36 -1.97 -11.63
N SER A 247 -3.64 -1.96 -12.02
CA SER A 247 -4.17 -1.00 -12.99
C SER A 247 -5.68 -0.79 -12.87
N LEU A 248 -6.16 0.36 -13.37
CA LEU A 248 -7.59 0.64 -13.52
C LEU A 248 -8.32 -0.43 -14.34
N TYR A 249 -7.63 -1.03 -15.32
CA TYR A 249 -8.23 -2.08 -16.17
C TYR A 249 -8.48 -3.38 -15.40
N GLU A 250 -7.61 -3.73 -14.46
CA GLU A 250 -7.82 -4.88 -13.58
C GLU A 250 -8.93 -4.58 -12.56
N PHE A 251 -9.00 -3.37 -11.99
CA PHE A 251 -10.15 -2.96 -11.15
C PHE A 251 -11.48 -2.95 -11.93
N LYS A 252 -11.45 -2.55 -13.20
CA LYS A 252 -12.63 -2.70 -14.08
C LYS A 252 -13.05 -4.17 -14.20
N ASN A 253 -12.08 -5.09 -14.29
CA ASN A 253 -12.39 -6.52 -14.36
C ASN A 253 -13.04 -7.02 -13.06
N LEU A 254 -12.52 -6.60 -11.89
CA LEU A 254 -13.18 -6.88 -10.60
C LEU A 254 -14.62 -6.37 -10.58
N LYS A 255 -14.87 -5.16 -11.10
CA LYS A 255 -16.23 -4.61 -11.18
C LYS A 255 -17.14 -5.41 -12.10
N ASN A 256 -16.63 -5.87 -13.23
CA ASN A 256 -17.42 -6.68 -14.18
C ASN A 256 -17.92 -7.98 -13.55
N HIS A 257 -17.17 -8.55 -12.61
CA HIS A 257 -17.54 -9.74 -11.81
C HIS A 257 -18.18 -9.40 -10.46
N ASN A 258 -18.46 -8.11 -10.16
CA ASN A 258 -18.97 -7.66 -8.86
C ASN A 258 -18.15 -8.13 -7.65
N ILE A 259 -16.84 -8.20 -7.81
CA ILE A 259 -15.90 -8.64 -6.78
C ILE A 259 -15.49 -7.47 -5.86
N GLY A 260 -15.61 -7.70 -4.56
CA GLY A 260 -15.19 -6.79 -3.50
C GLY A 260 -16.13 -5.61 -3.26
N GLN A 261 -16.56 -5.45 -2.03
CA GLN A 261 -17.29 -4.27 -1.55
C GLN A 261 -16.35 -3.15 -1.12
N ILE A 262 -15.06 -3.49 -0.91
CA ILE A 262 -14.00 -2.55 -0.54
C ILE A 262 -12.80 -2.82 -1.45
N TRP A 263 -12.27 -1.76 -2.07
CA TRP A 263 -11.09 -1.84 -2.91
C TRP A 263 -9.89 -1.17 -2.25
N GLN A 264 -8.72 -1.80 -2.39
CA GLN A 264 -7.49 -1.41 -1.68
C GLN A 264 -6.35 -1.06 -2.66
N PRO A 265 -6.53 -0.03 -3.53
CA PRO A 265 -5.47 0.37 -4.44
C PRO A 265 -4.28 0.93 -3.66
N ASP A 266 -3.04 0.66 -4.14
CA ASP A 266 -1.81 1.23 -3.61
C ASP A 266 -1.13 2.06 -4.70
N ALA A 267 -0.84 3.33 -4.42
CA ALA A 267 -0.21 4.23 -5.37
C ALA A 267 1.18 3.74 -5.83
N CYS A 268 1.91 3.02 -4.97
CA CYS A 268 3.23 2.45 -5.30
C CYS A 268 3.15 1.19 -6.19
N ILE A 269 1.95 0.63 -6.36
CA ILE A 269 1.71 -0.64 -7.07
C ILE A 269 0.87 -0.42 -8.33
N ALA A 270 -0.21 0.37 -8.21
CA ALA A 270 -1.23 0.51 -9.26
C ALA A 270 -0.95 1.64 -10.26
N GLY A 271 0.32 1.99 -10.49
CA GLY A 271 0.70 2.93 -11.56
C GLY A 271 0.71 4.40 -11.15
N GLY A 272 0.66 4.72 -9.86
CA GLY A 272 0.81 6.07 -9.31
C GLY A 272 -0.46 6.67 -8.70
N ILE A 273 -0.32 7.88 -8.18
CA ILE A 273 -1.39 8.60 -7.47
C ILE A 273 -2.56 8.93 -8.40
N MET A 274 -2.29 9.39 -9.62
CA MET A 274 -3.34 9.75 -10.58
C MET A 274 -4.13 8.53 -11.04
N GLU A 275 -3.48 7.37 -11.24
CA GLU A 275 -4.18 6.14 -11.57
C GLU A 275 -5.07 5.68 -10.42
N CYS A 276 -4.54 5.67 -9.19
CA CYS A 276 -5.32 5.32 -8.00
C CYS A 276 -6.49 6.30 -7.78
N LYS A 277 -6.31 7.58 -8.08
CA LYS A 277 -7.41 8.55 -8.04
C LYS A 277 -8.52 8.23 -9.04
N LYS A 278 -8.16 7.79 -10.27
CA LYS A 278 -9.14 7.32 -11.26
C LYS A 278 -9.85 6.05 -10.78
N ILE A 279 -9.11 5.11 -10.14
CA ILE A 279 -9.67 3.91 -9.52
C ILE A 279 -10.67 4.28 -8.42
N CYS A 280 -10.32 5.19 -7.52
CA CYS A 280 -11.22 5.67 -6.47
C CYS A 280 -12.47 6.36 -7.06
N GLY A 281 -12.32 7.20 -8.08
CA GLY A 281 -13.46 7.83 -8.76
C GLY A 281 -14.36 6.82 -9.48
N PHE A 282 -13.77 5.80 -10.10
CA PHE A 282 -14.51 4.70 -10.71
C PHE A 282 -15.28 3.89 -9.65
N ALA A 283 -14.64 3.55 -8.53
CA ALA A 283 -15.26 2.87 -7.39
C ALA A 283 -16.41 3.70 -6.78
N GLU A 284 -16.23 5.02 -6.66
CA GLU A 284 -17.23 5.93 -6.12
C GLU A 284 -18.54 5.89 -6.92
N ALA A 285 -18.46 5.81 -8.25
CA ALA A 285 -19.63 5.73 -9.12
C ALA A 285 -20.49 4.48 -8.84
N TYR A 286 -19.92 3.46 -8.19
CA TYR A 286 -20.62 2.22 -7.82
C TYR A 286 -20.81 2.09 -6.31
N SER A 287 -20.59 3.16 -5.54
CA SER A 287 -20.67 3.17 -4.06
C SER A 287 -19.71 2.17 -3.39
N ILE A 288 -18.58 1.87 -4.03
CA ILE A 288 -17.51 1.04 -3.48
C ILE A 288 -16.59 1.94 -2.66
N GLU A 289 -16.33 1.56 -1.42
CA GLU A 289 -15.34 2.22 -0.55
C GLU A 289 -13.93 1.85 -1.02
N CYS A 290 -13.03 2.84 -1.01
CA CYS A 290 -11.61 2.57 -1.19
C CYS A 290 -10.87 2.79 0.14
N ILE A 291 -9.94 1.88 0.44
CA ILE A 291 -9.02 1.98 1.58
C ILE A 291 -7.62 1.67 1.05
N PRO A 292 -6.81 2.68 0.73
CA PRO A 292 -5.48 2.44 0.17
C PRO A 292 -4.65 1.50 1.04
N HIS A 293 -4.07 0.47 0.40
CA HIS A 293 -3.08 -0.40 1.03
C HIS A 293 -1.78 0.38 1.24
N ILE A 294 -1.20 0.29 2.44
CA ILE A 294 0.11 0.86 2.76
C ILE A 294 1.00 -0.08 3.60
N GLY A 295 0.73 -1.36 3.56
CA GLY A 295 1.52 -2.37 4.25
C GLY A 295 2.91 -2.55 3.61
N GLY A 296 3.98 -2.22 4.36
CA GLY A 296 5.35 -2.49 3.94
C GLY A 296 5.90 -1.55 2.86
N ILE A 297 5.53 -0.28 2.88
CA ILE A 297 6.10 0.80 2.04
C ILE A 297 6.95 1.75 2.88
N THR A 298 7.75 2.61 2.21
CA THR A 298 8.57 3.62 2.89
C THR A 298 7.76 4.89 3.21
N ALA A 299 8.40 5.86 3.84
CA ALA A 299 7.79 7.17 4.07
C ALA A 299 7.27 7.85 2.78
N VAL A 300 7.91 7.59 1.63
CA VAL A 300 7.48 8.15 0.33
C VAL A 300 6.13 7.58 -0.08
N GLY A 301 5.97 6.26 -0.02
CA GLY A 301 4.70 5.60 -0.35
C GLY A 301 3.58 5.94 0.63
N ILE A 302 3.90 6.07 1.93
CA ILE A 302 2.92 6.52 2.93
C ILE A 302 2.42 7.93 2.59
N ALA A 303 3.32 8.87 2.26
CA ALA A 303 2.94 10.21 1.85
C ALA A 303 2.07 10.19 0.59
N ALA A 304 2.44 9.40 -0.43
CA ALA A 304 1.69 9.29 -1.67
C ALA A 304 0.25 8.79 -1.43
N ASN A 305 0.07 7.71 -0.67
CA ASN A 305 -1.24 7.16 -0.35
C ASN A 305 -2.04 8.06 0.61
N LEU A 306 -1.39 8.79 1.52
CA LEU A 306 -2.06 9.78 2.36
C LEU A 306 -2.65 10.92 1.51
N HIS A 307 -1.88 11.49 0.59
CA HIS A 307 -2.38 12.55 -0.30
C HIS A 307 -3.50 12.05 -1.23
N LEU A 308 -3.41 10.83 -1.73
CA LEU A 308 -4.51 10.17 -2.45
C LEU A 308 -5.77 10.11 -1.58
N ALA A 309 -5.66 9.56 -0.38
CA ALA A 309 -6.77 9.36 0.55
C ALA A 309 -7.48 10.68 0.92
N LEU A 310 -6.71 11.72 1.19
CA LEU A 310 -7.22 13.07 1.53
C LEU A 310 -7.93 13.75 0.36
N SER A 311 -7.66 13.33 -0.86
CA SER A 311 -8.28 13.89 -2.07
C SER A 311 -9.53 13.15 -2.55
N CYS A 312 -9.87 11.99 -1.97
CA CYS A 312 -10.97 11.12 -2.42
C CYS A 312 -12.10 11.06 -1.38
N ARG A 313 -13.35 11.24 -1.84
CA ARG A 313 -14.52 11.22 -0.96
C ARG A 313 -14.82 9.85 -0.38
N ASN A 314 -14.68 8.81 -1.20
CA ASN A 314 -14.96 7.41 -0.84
C ASN A 314 -13.81 6.70 -0.11
N VAL A 315 -12.74 7.43 0.27
CA VAL A 315 -11.69 6.95 1.16
C VAL A 315 -11.93 7.55 2.54
N LYS A 316 -12.37 6.75 3.50
CA LYS A 316 -12.75 7.22 4.85
C LYS A 316 -11.69 6.95 5.90
N GLN A 317 -10.80 6.01 5.64
CA GLN A 317 -9.78 5.54 6.56
C GLN A 317 -8.55 5.09 5.81
N LEU A 318 -7.43 5.02 6.50
CA LEU A 318 -6.14 4.63 5.92
C LEU A 318 -5.48 3.56 6.78
N GLU A 319 -4.91 2.57 6.13
CA GLU A 319 -4.07 1.57 6.77
C GLU A 319 -2.76 2.21 7.26
N VAL A 320 -2.24 1.74 8.40
CA VAL A 320 -0.90 2.10 8.86
C VAL A 320 -0.20 0.88 9.46
N ASP A 321 0.97 0.54 8.96
CA ASP A 321 1.81 -0.47 9.58
C ASP A 321 2.31 0.07 10.93
N ALA A 322 1.72 -0.44 12.01
CA ALA A 322 2.04 -0.06 13.38
C ALA A 322 3.16 -0.91 14.01
N CYS A 323 3.79 -1.79 13.21
CA CYS A 323 4.98 -2.53 13.64
C CYS A 323 6.07 -1.55 14.05
N GLY A 324 6.38 -1.45 15.29
CA GLY A 324 7.52 -0.78 15.88
C GLY A 324 8.33 0.18 14.99
N PHE A 325 9.62 0.24 15.21
CA PHE A 325 10.54 1.05 14.41
C PHE A 325 10.78 0.44 13.01
N GLN A 326 10.64 1.26 11.97
CA GLN A 326 10.92 0.89 10.58
C GLN A 326 11.89 1.91 9.96
N PRO A 327 13.16 1.53 9.69
CA PRO A 327 14.18 2.49 9.27
C PRO A 327 13.79 3.34 8.07
N LEU A 328 13.25 2.72 7.01
CA LEU A 328 12.88 3.43 5.77
C LEU A 328 11.56 4.21 5.87
N ARG A 329 10.86 4.11 6.99
CA ARG A 329 9.73 4.98 7.36
C ARG A 329 10.16 6.10 8.28
N ASP A 330 11.01 5.77 9.27
CA ASP A 330 11.22 6.62 10.43
C ASP A 330 12.51 7.45 10.32
N MET A 331 13.53 7.02 9.56
CA MET A 331 14.85 7.65 9.52
C MET A 331 15.18 8.39 8.24
N ILE A 332 14.57 8.04 7.11
CA ILE A 332 14.93 8.63 5.81
C ILE A 332 14.35 10.03 5.58
N LEU A 333 13.51 10.52 6.48
CA LEU A 333 12.97 11.87 6.44
C LEU A 333 13.67 12.75 7.49
N LYS A 334 13.97 13.99 7.13
CA LYS A 334 14.42 15.00 8.09
C LYS A 334 13.35 15.32 9.13
N ASP A 335 12.08 15.36 8.70
CA ASP A 335 10.90 15.52 9.56
C ASP A 335 9.95 14.32 9.33
N PRO A 336 9.82 13.36 10.25
CA PRO A 336 8.91 12.24 10.10
C PRO A 336 7.45 12.67 9.94
N ILE A 337 6.78 12.14 8.91
CA ILE A 337 5.33 12.33 8.71
C ILE A 337 4.50 11.42 9.60
N PHE A 338 5.06 10.31 10.00
CA PHE A 338 4.43 9.32 10.83
C PHE A 338 5.22 9.13 12.11
N ASP A 339 4.70 9.69 13.20
CA ASP A 339 5.25 9.50 14.54
C ASP A 339 4.10 9.05 15.44
N THR A 340 4.10 7.73 15.76
CA THR A 340 3.06 7.15 16.61
C THR A 340 2.97 7.81 17.98
N ASP A 341 4.06 8.42 18.46
CA ASP A 341 4.07 9.10 19.75
C ASP A 341 3.44 10.50 19.69
N LYS A 342 3.32 11.07 18.50
CA LYS A 342 2.60 12.35 18.26
C LYS A 342 1.14 12.18 17.90
N ILE A 343 0.73 10.99 17.46
CA ILE A 343 -0.67 10.69 17.18
C ILE A 343 -1.38 10.41 18.49
N THR A 344 -2.42 11.18 18.81
CA THR A 344 -3.17 11.02 20.06
C THR A 344 -4.67 10.80 19.86
N ASP A 345 -5.18 11.03 18.65
CA ASP A 345 -6.60 11.00 18.29
C ASP A 345 -6.95 9.98 17.21
N GLY A 346 -5.94 9.21 16.73
CA GLY A 346 -6.10 8.24 15.65
C GLY A 346 -6.34 8.86 14.28
N MET A 347 -5.91 10.12 14.10
CA MET A 347 -5.99 10.86 12.84
C MET A 347 -4.59 11.08 12.29
N LEU A 348 -4.43 10.89 10.98
CA LEU A 348 -3.21 11.20 10.26
C LEU A 348 -3.41 12.48 9.42
N ARG A 349 -2.43 13.37 9.52
CA ARG A 349 -2.44 14.67 8.85
C ARG A 349 -1.19 14.80 7.97
N PRO A 350 -1.31 15.35 6.77
CA PRO A 350 -0.14 15.64 5.94
C PRO A 350 0.61 16.85 6.48
N SER A 351 1.84 17.01 6.03
CA SER A 351 2.56 18.28 6.17
C SER A 351 1.91 19.36 5.29
N ASP A 352 1.98 20.62 5.70
CA ASP A 352 1.58 21.78 4.88
C ASP A 352 2.60 22.14 3.79
N LYS A 353 3.75 21.45 3.75
CA LYS A 353 4.79 21.67 2.72
C LYS A 353 4.30 21.26 1.34
N PRO A 354 4.76 21.92 0.26
CA PRO A 354 4.38 21.58 -1.11
C PRO A 354 4.79 20.16 -1.54
N GLY A 355 4.08 19.62 -2.53
CA GLY A 355 4.31 18.27 -3.06
C GLY A 355 3.83 17.20 -2.08
N LEU A 356 4.60 16.13 -1.93
CA LEU A 356 4.38 15.09 -0.91
C LEU A 356 4.61 15.59 0.53
N GLY A 357 5.13 16.81 0.68
CA GLY A 357 5.38 17.40 1.99
C GLY A 357 6.54 16.76 2.76
N ILE A 358 7.37 15.97 2.11
CA ILE A 358 8.49 15.25 2.68
C ILE A 358 9.84 15.80 2.20
N GLU A 359 10.87 15.64 3.02
CA GLU A 359 12.25 15.93 2.68
C GLU A 359 13.14 14.72 3.01
N ILE A 360 13.66 14.09 1.96
CA ILE A 360 14.51 12.89 2.09
C ILE A 360 15.91 13.28 2.52
N ASP A 361 16.44 12.57 3.50
CA ASP A 361 17.87 12.57 3.84
C ASP A 361 18.59 11.54 2.96
N GLU A 362 19.23 12.02 1.89
CA GLU A 362 19.91 11.13 0.93
C GLU A 362 21.14 10.43 1.53
N ASP A 363 21.74 10.96 2.60
CA ASP A 363 22.84 10.30 3.27
C ASP A 363 22.34 9.08 4.05
N MET A 364 21.16 9.17 4.65
CA MET A 364 20.53 8.03 5.30
C MET A 364 20.18 6.89 4.31
N LEU A 365 19.87 7.17 3.06
CA LEU A 365 19.62 6.12 2.08
C LEU A 365 20.84 5.22 1.84
N LYS A 366 22.05 5.72 2.03
CA LYS A 366 23.31 4.98 1.86
C LYS A 366 23.52 3.92 2.94
N GLU A 367 22.83 4.04 4.08
CA GLU A 367 22.89 3.07 5.18
C GLU A 367 22.06 1.80 4.87
N PHE A 368 21.17 1.87 3.90
CA PHE A 368 20.23 0.78 3.57
C PHE A 368 20.38 0.24 2.14
N PRO A 369 21.61 -0.06 1.65
CA PRO A 369 21.79 -0.53 0.29
C PRO A 369 21.17 -1.91 0.10
N TYR A 370 20.53 -2.12 -1.05
CA TYR A 370 20.04 -3.44 -1.44
C TYR A 370 21.20 -4.44 -1.57
N LYS A 371 21.05 -5.59 -0.95
CA LYS A 371 22.01 -6.71 -1.05
C LYS A 371 21.36 -7.88 -1.79
N ARG A 372 21.97 -8.35 -2.88
CA ARG A 372 21.51 -9.57 -3.55
C ARG A 372 21.58 -10.75 -2.59
N GLY A 373 20.50 -11.49 -2.51
CA GLY A 373 20.41 -12.70 -1.70
C GLY A 373 19.10 -13.44 -1.97
N PRO A 374 18.94 -14.64 -1.44
CA PRO A 374 17.66 -15.34 -1.48
C PRO A 374 16.64 -14.49 -0.74
N VAL A 375 15.57 -14.12 -1.43
CA VAL A 375 14.56 -13.25 -0.85
C VAL A 375 13.69 -14.03 0.14
N TYR A 376 13.54 -15.37 -0.02
CA TYR A 376 12.62 -16.19 0.77
C TYR A 376 12.90 -17.70 0.81
N PRO A 377 14.00 -18.24 1.31
CA PRO A 377 14.07 -19.69 1.44
C PRO A 377 13.20 -20.26 2.57
N ASP A 378 12.96 -19.49 3.65
CA ASP A 378 12.45 -20.06 4.90
C ASP A 378 11.06 -19.55 5.34
N TYR A 379 10.48 -18.56 4.68
CA TYR A 379 9.26 -17.90 5.16
C TYR A 379 7.99 -18.37 4.45
N TYR A 380 8.08 -18.77 3.19
CA TYR A 380 6.92 -19.15 2.36
C TYR A 380 6.25 -20.48 2.71
N PRO A 381 6.93 -21.50 3.26
CA PRO A 381 6.27 -22.77 3.63
C PRO A 381 5.25 -22.66 4.76
N GLN A 382 5.26 -21.55 5.51
CA GLN A 382 4.32 -21.34 6.62
C GLN A 382 2.97 -20.78 6.18
N TYR A 383 2.89 -20.13 5.02
CA TYR A 383 1.64 -19.75 4.40
C TYR A 383 1.16 -20.93 3.55
N GLY A 384 0.32 -21.72 4.14
CA GLY A 384 -0.31 -22.94 3.66
C GLY A 384 -0.15 -23.32 2.20
N SER A 385 0.09 -24.56 1.97
CA SER A 385 0.11 -25.30 0.70
C SER A 385 -1.14 -25.12 -0.19
N GLY A 386 -1.93 -24.06 -0.01
CA GLY A 386 -3.20 -23.81 -0.69
C GLY A 386 -3.17 -22.78 -1.79
N VAL A 387 -2.02 -22.15 -2.06
CA VAL A 387 -1.96 -21.01 -3.02
C VAL A 387 -1.69 -21.44 -4.47
N LEU A 388 -1.33 -22.68 -4.76
CA LEU A 388 -1.20 -23.18 -6.15
C LEU A 388 -1.77 -24.56 -6.27
#